data_b49104cdd61b02f6160de949e143f2f5
#
_entry.id   b49104cdd61b02f6160de949e143f2f5
#
_cell.length_a   1.000
_cell.length_b   1.000
_cell.length_c   1.000
_cell.angle_alpha   90.00
_cell.angle_beta   90.00
_cell.angle_gamma   90.00
#
_symmetry.space_group_name_H-M   'P 1'
#
loop_
_entity.id
_entity.type
_entity.pdbx_description
1 polymer ?
#
loop_
_entity_poly.entity_id
_entity_poly.type
_entity_poly.pdbx_seq_one_letter_code
_entity_poly.pdbx_strand_id
1 'polypeptide(L)'
;MDEHLLQFNKCDVFTPSKIAQLMSEKLKKGGKLLEPAVGTGDLLKFINSHDYDEIDVYDIKEKYLATIEKENINKHLADFVQTEIDKSYDNIILNPPYIRIQDLSPEYREYIKTNFSQLEHGLVDLYYVFLIKCLSLLKEDGIMVAITPNSYLYNKSALALRKYLLTNKYIEEIIDYQ
;
A
#
# COMPACT_ATOMS: atom_id res chain seq x y z
N MET A 1 -20.40 -1.96 13.77
CA MET A 1 -19.62 -1.51 12.59
C MET A 1 -18.96 -0.21 13.03
N ASP A 2 -17.65 -0.26 13.25
CA ASP A 2 -16.95 0.90 13.81
C ASP A 2 -17.14 2.12 12.93
N GLU A 3 -17.57 3.25 13.51
CA GLU A 3 -17.70 4.53 12.81
C GLU A 3 -16.39 4.96 12.12
N HIS A 4 -15.24 4.49 12.64
CA HIS A 4 -13.92 4.67 12.04
C HIS A 4 -13.80 4.10 10.62
N LEU A 5 -14.50 3.01 10.30
CA LEU A 5 -14.44 2.37 8.99
C LEU A 5 -15.31 3.05 7.93
N LEU A 6 -16.29 3.87 8.34
CA LEU A 6 -17.19 4.57 7.41
C LEU A 6 -16.47 5.61 6.54
N GLN A 7 -15.38 6.18 7.02
CA GLN A 7 -14.58 7.16 6.28
C GLN A 7 -13.88 6.58 5.06
N PHE A 8 -13.64 5.25 5.04
CA PHE A 8 -12.99 4.55 3.93
C PHE A 8 -13.96 4.08 2.83
N ASN A 9 -15.26 4.30 2.98
CA ASN A 9 -16.27 3.82 2.00
C ASN A 9 -16.27 4.55 0.66
N LYS A 10 -15.59 5.70 0.54
CA LYS A 10 -15.64 6.57 -0.66
C LYS A 10 -14.44 6.42 -1.60
N CYS A 11 -13.50 5.52 -1.31
CA CYS A 11 -12.20 5.48 -1.99
C CYS A 11 -11.87 4.10 -2.56
N ASP A 12 -12.86 3.46 -3.20
CA ASP A 12 -12.59 2.22 -3.93
C ASP A 12 -11.97 2.59 -5.30
N VAL A 13 -10.67 2.51 -5.43
CA VAL A 13 -9.94 2.72 -6.67
C VAL A 13 -9.50 1.36 -7.22
N PHE A 14 -9.99 1.02 -8.40
CA PHE A 14 -9.65 -0.23 -9.07
C PHE A 14 -8.44 -0.04 -10.00
N THR A 15 -7.57 -1.05 -10.03
CA THR A 15 -6.41 -1.02 -10.92
C THR A 15 -6.79 -1.58 -12.29
N PRO A 16 -6.64 -0.81 -13.39
CA PRO A 16 -6.88 -1.35 -14.73
C PRO A 16 -6.00 -2.57 -15.00
N SER A 17 -6.56 -3.60 -15.64
CA SER A 17 -5.89 -4.90 -15.85
C SER A 17 -4.51 -4.78 -16.50
N LYS A 18 -4.35 -3.88 -17.49
CA LYS A 18 -3.05 -3.65 -18.13
C LYS A 18 -1.99 -3.13 -17.16
N ILE A 19 -2.39 -2.24 -16.25
CA ILE A 19 -1.48 -1.69 -15.24
C ILE A 19 -1.17 -2.75 -14.18
N ALA A 20 -2.17 -3.49 -13.71
CA ALA A 20 -1.99 -4.59 -12.77
C ALA A 20 -1.00 -5.64 -13.30
N GLN A 21 -1.11 -5.99 -14.58
CA GLN A 21 -0.17 -6.91 -15.24
C GLN A 21 1.26 -6.33 -15.23
N LEU A 22 1.45 -5.10 -15.71
CA LEU A 22 2.76 -4.46 -15.73
C LEU A 22 3.39 -4.36 -14.33
N MET A 23 2.58 -4.09 -13.30
CA MET A 23 3.06 -4.07 -11.93
C MET A 23 3.50 -5.46 -11.46
N SER A 24 2.73 -6.50 -11.78
CA SER A 24 3.09 -7.88 -11.39
C SER A 24 4.36 -8.38 -12.06
N GLU A 25 4.64 -7.97 -13.30
CA GLU A 25 5.85 -8.33 -14.06
C GLU A 25 7.13 -7.72 -13.47
N LYS A 26 7.02 -6.69 -12.62
CA LYS A 26 8.17 -6.07 -11.91
C LYS A 26 8.55 -6.82 -10.63
N LEU A 27 7.70 -7.69 -10.12
CA LEU A 27 7.99 -8.44 -8.90
C LEU A 27 9.03 -9.54 -9.13
N LYS A 28 9.77 -9.87 -8.08
CA LYS A 28 10.66 -11.03 -8.07
C LYS A 28 9.85 -12.29 -7.74
N LYS A 29 10.23 -13.43 -8.31
CA LYS A 29 9.69 -14.72 -7.89
C LYS A 29 10.35 -15.17 -6.58
N GLY A 30 9.59 -15.87 -5.78
CA GLY A 30 10.02 -16.39 -4.50
C GLY A 30 9.81 -15.43 -3.32
N GLY A 31 10.04 -15.96 -2.13
CA GLY A 31 9.92 -15.24 -0.88
C GLY A 31 8.48 -14.85 -0.53
N LYS A 32 8.35 -13.82 0.31
CA LYS A 32 7.05 -13.34 0.81
C LYS A 32 6.56 -12.15 0.03
N LEU A 33 5.28 -12.16 -0.31
CA LEU A 33 4.58 -11.06 -0.99
C LEU A 33 3.55 -10.42 -0.05
N LEU A 34 3.49 -9.09 -0.05
CA LEU A 34 2.47 -8.31 0.65
C LEU A 34 1.63 -7.49 -0.34
N GLU A 35 0.32 -7.53 -0.16
CA GLU A 35 -0.64 -6.57 -0.73
C GLU A 35 -1.46 -5.92 0.40
N PRO A 36 -1.15 -4.69 0.79
CA PRO A 36 -1.67 -4.08 2.02
C PRO A 36 -3.05 -3.43 1.89
N ALA A 37 -3.64 -3.40 0.68
CA ALA A 37 -4.96 -2.84 0.41
C ALA A 37 -5.60 -3.55 -0.78
N VAL A 38 -5.97 -4.82 -0.58
CA VAL A 38 -6.26 -5.74 -1.68
C VAL A 38 -7.51 -5.37 -2.50
N GLY A 39 -8.50 -4.72 -1.91
CA GLY A 39 -9.74 -4.37 -2.58
C GLY A 39 -10.37 -5.58 -3.28
N THR A 40 -10.73 -5.42 -4.55
CA THR A 40 -11.29 -6.51 -5.38
C THR A 40 -10.25 -7.54 -5.87
N GLY A 41 -8.99 -7.41 -5.44
CA GLY A 41 -7.92 -8.32 -5.84
C GLY A 41 -7.42 -8.13 -7.28
N ASP A 42 -7.58 -6.92 -7.84
CA ASP A 42 -7.19 -6.66 -9.24
C ASP A 42 -5.71 -6.92 -9.48
N LEU A 43 -4.84 -6.57 -8.53
CA LEU A 43 -3.40 -6.83 -8.62
C LEU A 43 -3.10 -8.34 -8.53
N LEU A 44 -3.83 -9.07 -7.70
CA LEU A 44 -3.65 -10.51 -7.53
C LEU A 44 -4.00 -11.33 -8.77
N LYS A 45 -4.82 -10.79 -9.69
CA LYS A 45 -5.22 -11.52 -10.91
C LYS A 45 -4.03 -11.99 -11.75
N PHE A 46 -2.95 -11.22 -11.76
CA PHE A 46 -1.74 -11.49 -12.53
C PHE A 46 -0.61 -12.12 -11.71
N ILE A 47 -0.85 -12.43 -10.43
CA ILE A 47 0.10 -13.07 -9.54
C ILE A 47 -0.20 -14.57 -9.49
N ASN A 48 0.79 -15.41 -9.83
CA ASN A 48 0.71 -16.83 -9.56
C ASN A 48 1.12 -17.09 -8.10
N SER A 49 0.18 -17.52 -7.27
CA SER A 49 0.44 -17.72 -5.84
C SER A 49 1.48 -18.80 -5.53
N HIS A 50 1.68 -19.75 -6.44
CA HIS A 50 2.73 -20.77 -6.30
C HIS A 50 4.15 -20.26 -6.56
N ASP A 51 4.29 -19.03 -7.08
CA ASP A 51 5.60 -18.39 -7.25
C ASP A 51 6.13 -17.79 -5.94
N TYR A 52 5.36 -17.82 -4.84
CA TYR A 52 5.71 -17.21 -3.55
C TYR A 52 5.56 -18.22 -2.40
N ASP A 53 6.40 -18.08 -1.39
CA ASP A 53 6.36 -18.91 -0.18
C ASP A 53 5.17 -18.56 0.70
N GLU A 54 4.82 -17.28 0.74
CA GLU A 54 3.73 -16.72 1.54
C GLU A 54 3.19 -15.45 0.86
N ILE A 55 1.87 -15.30 0.83
CA ILE A 55 1.21 -14.07 0.38
C ILE A 55 0.29 -13.57 1.49
N ASP A 56 0.58 -12.39 2.01
CA ASP A 56 -0.28 -11.70 2.96
C ASP A 56 -1.07 -10.59 2.27
N VAL A 57 -2.39 -10.58 2.46
CA VAL A 57 -3.27 -9.53 1.93
C VAL A 57 -4.08 -8.90 3.05
N TYR A 58 -4.18 -7.58 3.04
CA TYR A 58 -4.93 -6.81 4.03
C TYR A 58 -6.07 -6.05 3.37
N ASP A 59 -7.20 -5.99 4.03
CA ASP A 59 -8.27 -5.04 3.77
C ASP A 59 -9.09 -4.80 5.03
N ILE A 60 -9.69 -3.63 5.15
CA ILE A 60 -10.63 -3.27 6.23
C ILE A 60 -12.05 -3.74 5.93
N LYS A 61 -12.33 -4.15 4.70
CA LYS A 61 -13.66 -4.56 4.23
C LYS A 61 -13.70 -6.07 3.98
N GLU A 62 -14.38 -6.79 4.85
CA GLU A 62 -14.55 -8.25 4.75
C GLU A 62 -15.07 -8.70 3.38
N LYS A 63 -15.99 -7.92 2.78
CA LYS A 63 -16.55 -8.22 1.46
C LYS A 63 -15.49 -8.39 0.37
N TYR A 64 -14.36 -7.71 0.45
CA TYR A 64 -13.26 -7.83 -0.53
C TYR A 64 -12.44 -9.08 -0.27
N LEU A 65 -12.08 -9.35 0.98
CA LEU A 65 -11.37 -10.57 1.34
C LEU A 65 -12.16 -11.83 1.01
N ALA A 66 -13.50 -11.77 1.11
CA ALA A 66 -14.38 -12.89 0.77
C ALA A 66 -14.35 -13.24 -0.72
N THR A 67 -14.05 -12.28 -1.62
CA THR A 67 -13.99 -12.51 -3.07
C THR A 67 -12.68 -13.12 -3.56
N ILE A 68 -11.66 -13.19 -2.70
CA ILE A 68 -10.36 -13.72 -3.07
C ILE A 68 -10.38 -15.24 -2.90
N GLU A 69 -10.36 -15.97 -4.00
CA GLU A 69 -10.46 -17.46 -4.03
C GLU A 69 -9.10 -18.15 -4.26
N LYS A 70 -7.99 -17.38 -4.35
CA LYS A 70 -6.66 -17.94 -4.59
C LYS A 70 -6.14 -18.72 -3.37
N GLU A 71 -5.50 -19.83 -3.65
CA GLU A 71 -4.78 -20.63 -2.65
C GLU A 71 -3.49 -19.95 -2.19
N ASN A 72 -2.96 -20.37 -1.06
CA ASN A 72 -1.70 -19.86 -0.46
C ASN A 72 -1.73 -18.35 -0.12
N ILE A 73 -2.91 -17.80 0.19
CA ILE A 73 -3.08 -16.41 0.59
C ILE A 73 -3.59 -16.34 2.02
N ASN A 74 -2.86 -15.63 2.86
CA ASN A 74 -3.29 -15.26 4.21
C ASN A 74 -4.08 -13.96 4.14
N LYS A 75 -5.35 -14.01 4.51
CA LYS A 75 -6.26 -12.86 4.48
C LYS A 75 -6.37 -12.22 5.85
N HIS A 76 -6.08 -10.93 5.95
CA HIS A 76 -6.12 -10.18 7.19
C HIS A 76 -7.21 -9.11 7.12
N LEU A 77 -8.31 -9.30 7.85
CA LEU A 77 -9.34 -8.27 8.03
C LEU A 77 -8.86 -7.28 9.09
N ALA A 78 -8.12 -6.28 8.68
CA ALA A 78 -7.47 -5.35 9.58
C ALA A 78 -7.13 -4.02 8.89
N ASP A 79 -7.00 -2.96 9.67
CA ASP A 79 -6.40 -1.72 9.23
C ASP A 79 -4.88 -1.89 9.13
N PHE A 80 -4.39 -1.97 7.90
CA PHE A 80 -2.97 -2.16 7.65
C PHE A 80 -2.09 -1.10 8.33
N VAL A 81 -2.54 0.16 8.35
CA VAL A 81 -1.75 1.26 8.92
C VAL A 81 -1.57 1.10 10.43
N GLN A 82 -2.60 0.63 11.14
CA GLN A 82 -2.58 0.49 12.61
C GLN A 82 -2.12 -0.91 13.09
N THR A 83 -2.09 -1.90 12.21
CA THR A 83 -1.69 -3.26 12.56
C THR A 83 -0.18 -3.34 12.78
N GLU A 84 0.27 -3.88 13.91
CA GLU A 84 1.66 -4.26 14.11
C GLU A 84 1.98 -5.52 13.30
N ILE A 85 3.04 -5.47 12.49
CA ILE A 85 3.47 -6.56 11.62
C ILE A 85 4.94 -6.86 11.92
N ASP A 86 5.18 -8.00 12.54
CA ASP A 86 6.53 -8.51 12.84
C ASP A 86 7.01 -9.48 11.74
N LYS A 87 6.98 -9.00 10.52
CA LYS A 87 7.44 -9.72 9.32
C LYS A 87 8.11 -8.75 8.37
N SER A 88 9.01 -9.25 7.52
CA SER A 88 9.54 -8.52 6.37
C SER A 88 9.26 -9.28 5.08
N TYR A 89 9.12 -8.54 3.99
CA TYR A 89 8.67 -9.05 2.69
C TYR A 89 9.75 -8.87 1.63
N ASP A 90 9.83 -9.84 0.73
CA ASP A 90 10.70 -9.79 -0.45
C ASP A 90 10.06 -8.96 -1.56
N ASN A 91 8.73 -8.98 -1.61
CA ASN A 91 7.92 -8.29 -2.60
C ASN A 91 6.75 -7.56 -1.94
N ILE A 92 6.48 -6.34 -2.38
CA ILE A 92 5.28 -5.60 -2.00
C ILE A 92 4.64 -5.03 -3.27
N ILE A 93 3.34 -5.23 -3.44
CA ILE A 93 2.58 -4.62 -4.53
C ILE A 93 1.38 -3.90 -3.95
N LEU A 94 1.13 -2.66 -4.37
CA LEU A 94 0.00 -1.92 -3.82
C LEU A 94 -0.59 -0.86 -4.75
N ASN A 95 -1.91 -0.71 -4.62
CA ASN A 95 -2.67 0.47 -5.00
C ASN A 95 -3.34 1.02 -3.72
N PRO A 96 -2.68 1.95 -3.00
CA PRO A 96 -3.15 2.40 -1.70
C PRO A 96 -4.38 3.31 -1.81
N PRO A 97 -5.20 3.46 -0.75
CA PRO A 97 -6.33 4.37 -0.75
C PRO A 97 -5.89 5.84 -0.84
N TYR A 98 -6.55 6.62 -1.73
CA TYR A 98 -6.28 8.04 -1.95
C TYR A 98 -7.22 8.91 -1.11
N ILE A 99 -6.94 8.97 0.20
CA ILE A 99 -7.71 9.74 1.19
C ILE A 99 -6.81 10.84 1.76
N ARG A 100 -7.31 12.05 1.80
CA ARG A 100 -6.59 13.12 2.49
C ARG A 100 -6.67 12.90 4.00
N ILE A 101 -5.55 13.04 4.71
CA ILE A 101 -5.51 12.83 6.17
C ILE A 101 -6.50 13.74 6.90
N GLN A 102 -6.76 14.94 6.40
CA GLN A 102 -7.75 15.84 6.99
C GLN A 102 -9.19 15.30 6.96
N ASP A 103 -9.49 14.35 6.07
CA ASP A 103 -10.80 13.72 5.96
C ASP A 103 -10.95 12.49 6.89
N LEU A 104 -9.88 12.14 7.63
CA LEU A 104 -9.85 11.08 8.64
C LEU A 104 -10.26 11.62 10.03
N SER A 105 -10.63 10.71 10.94
CA SER A 105 -10.96 11.09 12.30
C SER A 105 -9.79 11.76 13.05
N PRO A 106 -10.05 12.60 14.06
CA PRO A 106 -8.99 13.23 14.85
C PRO A 106 -8.03 12.22 15.48
N GLU A 107 -8.55 11.10 15.97
CA GLU A 107 -7.78 10.03 16.61
C GLU A 107 -6.86 9.34 15.60
N TYR A 108 -7.36 9.09 14.39
CA TYR A 108 -6.54 8.49 13.32
C TYR A 108 -5.42 9.44 12.86
N ARG A 109 -5.72 10.73 12.76
CA ARG A 109 -4.71 11.75 12.43
C ARG A 109 -3.61 11.84 13.49
N GLU A 110 -3.98 11.78 14.79
CA GLU A 110 -3.01 11.79 15.88
C GLU A 110 -2.16 10.51 15.88
N TYR A 111 -2.77 9.35 15.59
CA TYR A 111 -2.02 8.10 15.41
C TYR A 111 -0.96 8.22 14.30
N ILE A 112 -1.34 8.76 13.13
CA ILE A 112 -0.40 8.94 12.01
C ILE A 112 0.72 9.89 12.41
N LYS A 113 0.42 11.03 13.02
CA LYS A 113 1.40 12.02 13.45
C LYS A 113 2.40 11.43 14.44
N THR A 114 1.94 10.60 15.36
CA THR A 114 2.78 9.98 16.39
C THR A 114 3.70 8.89 15.82
N ASN A 115 3.19 8.09 14.87
CA ASN A 115 3.88 6.89 14.41
C ASN A 115 4.64 7.07 13.07
N PHE A 116 4.38 8.16 12.33
CA PHE A 116 4.98 8.42 11.02
C PHE A 116 5.64 9.81 10.96
N SER A 117 6.62 10.03 11.84
CA SER A 117 7.32 11.31 11.97
C SER A 117 8.02 11.77 10.68
N GLN A 118 8.30 10.87 9.75
CA GLN A 118 8.83 11.19 8.41
C GLN A 118 7.91 12.12 7.61
N LEU A 119 6.63 12.23 8.02
CA LEU A 119 5.59 13.04 7.35
C LEU A 119 5.21 14.31 8.14
N GLU A 120 6.05 14.75 9.08
CA GLU A 120 5.73 15.77 10.09
C GLU A 120 5.23 17.13 9.56
N HIS A 121 5.42 17.47 8.29
CA HIS A 121 5.10 18.80 7.77
C HIS A 121 4.26 18.76 6.51
N GLY A 122 2.94 18.92 6.65
CA GLY A 122 2.08 19.18 5.50
C GLY A 122 0.70 18.52 5.52
N LEU A 123 -0.10 18.87 4.53
CA LEU A 123 -1.34 18.17 4.19
C LEU A 123 -0.94 16.85 3.54
N VAL A 124 -1.01 15.76 4.31
CA VAL A 124 -0.55 14.44 3.89
C VAL A 124 -1.74 13.65 3.35
N ASP A 125 -1.51 12.86 2.32
CA ASP A 125 -2.46 11.87 1.85
C ASP A 125 -2.16 10.50 2.47
N LEU A 126 -3.17 9.70 2.73
CA LEU A 126 -3.04 8.41 3.40
C LEU A 126 -2.08 7.46 2.66
N TYR A 127 -2.03 7.54 1.33
CA TYR A 127 -1.11 6.71 0.56
C TYR A 127 0.37 6.96 0.88
N TYR A 128 0.76 8.15 1.38
CA TYR A 128 2.15 8.38 1.86
C TYR A 128 2.46 7.48 3.06
N VAL A 129 1.49 7.34 3.96
CA VAL A 129 1.62 6.48 5.15
C VAL A 129 1.77 5.03 4.74
N PHE A 130 0.96 4.57 3.77
CA PHE A 130 1.08 3.22 3.20
C PHE A 130 2.48 2.98 2.62
N LEU A 131 2.99 3.91 1.81
CA LEU A 131 4.31 3.78 1.21
C LEU A 131 5.42 3.69 2.27
N ILE A 132 5.41 4.56 3.29
CA ILE A 132 6.42 4.54 4.35
C ILE A 132 6.33 3.24 5.17
N LYS A 133 5.13 2.81 5.52
CA LYS A 133 4.95 1.56 6.25
C LYS A 133 5.40 0.35 5.42
N CYS A 134 5.04 0.29 4.16
CA CYS A 134 5.51 -0.77 3.25
C CYS A 134 7.04 -0.79 3.16
N LEU A 135 7.69 0.36 3.03
CA LEU A 135 9.16 0.44 3.00
C LEU A 135 9.80 -0.04 4.30
N SER A 136 9.17 0.19 5.47
CA SER A 136 9.68 -0.34 6.74
C SER A 136 9.55 -1.86 6.88
N LEU A 137 8.67 -2.48 6.10
CA LEU A 137 8.46 -3.92 6.05
C LEU A 137 9.21 -4.60 4.89
N LEU A 138 9.81 -3.82 4.00
CA LEU A 138 10.55 -4.34 2.85
C LEU A 138 11.94 -4.80 3.29
N LYS A 139 12.36 -5.98 2.85
CA LYS A 139 13.74 -6.46 3.03
C LYS A 139 14.72 -5.59 2.23
N GLU A 140 16.00 -5.63 2.60
CA GLU A 140 17.08 -4.83 1.97
C GLU A 140 17.13 -5.03 0.44
N ASP A 141 17.02 -6.28 -0.02
CA ASP A 141 16.98 -6.62 -1.44
C ASP A 141 15.56 -6.78 -1.99
N GLY A 142 14.56 -6.34 -1.25
CA GLY A 142 13.15 -6.45 -1.63
C GLY A 142 12.78 -5.47 -2.73
N ILE A 143 11.64 -5.74 -3.39
CA ILE A 143 11.06 -4.83 -4.37
C ILE A 143 9.66 -4.40 -3.96
N MET A 144 9.37 -3.11 -4.07
CA MET A 144 8.03 -2.56 -3.90
C MET A 144 7.57 -1.93 -5.21
N VAL A 145 6.39 -2.34 -5.68
CA VAL A 145 5.74 -1.78 -6.86
C VAL A 145 4.44 -1.12 -6.43
N ALA A 146 4.37 0.20 -6.58
CA ALA A 146 3.22 0.99 -6.15
C ALA A 146 2.67 1.85 -7.28
N ILE A 147 1.34 1.90 -7.40
CA ILE A 147 0.68 2.93 -8.22
C ILE A 147 0.26 4.09 -7.31
N THR A 148 0.52 5.30 -7.75
CA THR A 148 0.20 6.53 -7.01
C THR A 148 -0.24 7.63 -7.96
N PRO A 149 -0.99 8.64 -7.51
CA PRO A 149 -1.22 9.84 -8.30
C PRO A 149 0.11 10.52 -8.64
N ASN A 150 0.32 10.93 -9.89
CA ASN A 150 1.54 11.61 -10.32
C ASN A 150 1.78 12.96 -9.59
N SER A 151 0.74 13.50 -8.98
CA SER A 151 0.81 14.75 -8.22
C SER A 151 1.84 14.72 -7.09
N TYR A 152 2.23 13.53 -6.57
CA TYR A 152 3.29 13.45 -5.57
C TYR A 152 4.65 13.97 -6.09
N LEU A 153 4.85 13.96 -7.40
CA LEU A 153 6.10 14.44 -8.01
C LEU A 153 6.30 15.96 -7.87
N TYR A 154 5.21 16.72 -7.80
CA TYR A 154 5.27 18.20 -7.81
C TYR A 154 4.50 18.88 -6.67
N ASN A 155 3.58 18.21 -6.00
CA ASN A 155 2.84 18.83 -4.89
C ASN A 155 3.76 19.17 -3.71
N LYS A 156 3.53 20.33 -3.10
CA LYS A 156 4.26 20.78 -1.89
C LYS A 156 4.03 19.84 -0.71
N SER A 157 2.82 19.29 -0.57
CA SER A 157 2.46 18.31 0.47
C SER A 157 3.30 17.04 0.42
N ALA A 158 3.78 16.63 -0.75
CA ALA A 158 4.60 15.44 -0.93
C ALA A 158 6.11 15.68 -0.74
N LEU A 159 6.53 16.89 -0.35
CA LEU A 159 7.96 17.22 -0.24
C LEU A 159 8.68 16.32 0.77
N ALA A 160 8.07 16.04 1.93
CA ALA A 160 8.65 15.19 2.95
C ALA A 160 8.80 13.75 2.44
N LEU A 161 7.78 13.21 1.79
CA LEU A 161 7.83 11.89 1.15
C LEU A 161 8.96 11.82 0.10
N ARG A 162 9.03 12.79 -0.82
CA ARG A 162 10.09 12.81 -1.85
C ARG A 162 11.49 12.86 -1.23
N LYS A 163 11.70 13.70 -0.22
CA LYS A 163 12.98 13.74 0.49
C LYS A 163 13.31 12.40 1.12
N TYR A 164 12.35 11.77 1.79
CA TYR A 164 12.54 10.46 2.40
C TYR A 164 12.94 9.40 1.37
N LEU A 165 12.19 9.31 0.26
CA LEU A 165 12.45 8.34 -0.80
C LEU A 165 13.84 8.57 -1.46
N LEU A 166 14.19 9.81 -1.76
CA LEU A 166 15.46 10.15 -2.43
C LEU A 166 16.67 9.98 -1.50
N THR A 167 16.57 10.42 -0.24
CA THR A 167 17.67 10.33 0.73
C THR A 167 18.02 8.85 1.01
N ASN A 168 17.02 7.98 1.08
CA ASN A 168 17.22 6.55 1.33
C ASN A 168 17.42 5.74 0.03
N LYS A 169 17.40 6.38 -1.14
CA LYS A 169 17.60 5.73 -2.45
C LYS A 169 16.60 4.61 -2.73
N TYR A 170 15.34 4.79 -2.30
CA TYR A 170 14.29 3.80 -2.49
C TYR A 170 13.70 3.77 -3.92
N ILE A 171 13.94 4.79 -4.74
CA ILE A 171 13.38 4.88 -6.09
C ILE A 171 14.36 4.28 -7.08
N GLU A 172 13.95 3.23 -7.75
CA GLU A 172 14.65 2.61 -8.87
C GLU A 172 14.10 3.10 -10.22
N GLU A 173 12.77 3.12 -10.37
CA GLU A 173 12.11 3.50 -11.61
C GLU A 173 10.81 4.28 -11.33
N ILE A 174 10.48 5.23 -12.19
CA ILE A 174 9.19 5.91 -12.23
C ILE A 174 8.63 5.80 -13.63
N ILE A 175 7.42 5.27 -13.75
CA ILE A 175 6.69 5.16 -15.03
C ILE A 175 5.47 6.07 -14.93
N ASP A 176 5.40 7.10 -15.78
CA ASP A 176 4.26 8.01 -15.85
C ASP A 176 3.31 7.58 -16.98
N TYR A 177 2.09 7.24 -16.61
CA TYR A 177 1.01 6.91 -17.55
C TYR A 177 0.15 8.17 -17.76
N GLN A 178 0.53 8.97 -18.76
CA GLN A 178 -0.29 10.09 -19.22
C GLN A 178 -1.42 9.64 -20.16
#